data_f7ec98a814999d8a0c9d5509f9dc13db
#
_entry.id   f7ec98a814999d8a0c9d5509f9dc13db
#
_cell.length_a   1.000
_cell.length_b   1.000
_cell.length_c   1.000
_cell.angle_alpha   90.00
_cell.angle_beta   90.00
_cell.angle_gamma   90.00
#
_symmetry.space_group_name_H-M   'P 1'
#
loop_
_entity.id
_entity.type
_entity.pdbx_description
1 polymer ?
#
loop_
_entity_poly.entity_id
_entity_poly.type
_entity_poly.pdbx_seq_one_letter_code
_entity_poly.pdbx_strand_id
1 'polypeptide(L)'
;MIVLQNLTKVFNLHRSSQVVADNINAVFPTGASVALLGRNGAGKSTLLKMIAGTTLPTSGRVWSDGTISWPVGFAGSFHPDLTGAQNVRFVARIYGVDTDELVDYVDDFAALGQKYHLPFGTYSSGMRSRLAMGCSMGIHFDTYLVDEVTSVGDANFRAKSQRVFNDRMSSSSAIVVSHSMPMVRQMCNMGAVLERGRLTVFP
;
A
#
# COMPACT_ATOMS: atom_id res chain seq x y z
N MET A 1 -5.85 14.22 5.56
CA MET A 1 -7.10 14.11 4.74
C MET A 1 -6.73 13.78 3.30
N ILE A 2 -7.50 12.90 2.62
CA ILE A 2 -7.33 12.62 1.19
C ILE A 2 -8.62 13.01 0.47
N VAL A 3 -8.49 13.77 -0.62
CA VAL A 3 -9.62 14.28 -1.42
C VAL A 3 -9.50 13.77 -2.85
N LEU A 4 -10.52 13.08 -3.32
CA LEU A 4 -10.69 12.68 -4.72
C LEU A 4 -11.59 13.73 -5.40
N GLN A 5 -11.12 14.36 -6.48
CA GLN A 5 -11.86 15.40 -7.21
C GLN A 5 -12.04 15.01 -8.67
N ASN A 6 -13.29 14.73 -9.04
CA ASN A 6 -13.69 14.36 -10.40
C ASN A 6 -12.82 13.23 -10.98
N LEU A 7 -12.42 12.28 -10.11
CA LEU A 7 -11.43 11.27 -10.43
C LEU A 7 -12.01 10.26 -11.43
N THR A 8 -11.41 10.18 -12.61
CA THR A 8 -11.83 9.27 -13.67
C THR A 8 -10.65 8.44 -14.15
N LYS A 9 -10.88 7.15 -14.35
CA LYS A 9 -9.89 6.24 -14.94
C LYS A 9 -10.54 5.33 -15.96
N VAL A 10 -10.05 5.43 -17.20
CA VAL A 10 -10.44 4.59 -18.32
C VAL A 10 -9.21 3.87 -18.85
N PHE A 11 -9.29 2.57 -19.02
CA PHE A 11 -8.31 1.78 -19.75
C PHE A 11 -8.83 1.48 -21.15
N ASN A 12 -8.07 1.91 -22.16
CA ASN A 12 -8.38 1.62 -23.54
C ASN A 12 -7.75 0.27 -23.94
N LEU A 13 -8.59 -0.69 -24.24
CA LEU A 13 -8.22 -2.00 -24.80
C LEU A 13 -8.49 -1.94 -26.29
N HIS A 14 -7.73 -2.72 -27.09
CA HIS A 14 -7.77 -2.65 -28.58
C HIS A 14 -9.18 -2.62 -29.22
N ARG A 15 -10.23 -3.07 -28.55
CA ARG A 15 -11.62 -3.10 -29.07
C ARG A 15 -12.68 -2.66 -28.07
N SER A 16 -12.27 -2.22 -26.87
CA SER A 16 -13.20 -1.83 -25.80
C SER A 16 -12.53 -0.84 -24.86
N SER A 17 -13.33 -0.10 -24.13
CA SER A 17 -12.85 0.72 -23.00
C SER A 17 -13.43 0.17 -21.71
N GLN A 18 -12.61 0.13 -20.68
CA GLN A 18 -13.02 -0.24 -19.32
C GLN A 18 -12.94 0.97 -18.42
N VAL A 19 -14.09 1.43 -17.93
CA VAL A 19 -14.17 2.49 -16.93
C VAL A 19 -14.02 1.86 -15.55
N VAL A 20 -12.98 2.28 -14.82
CA VAL A 20 -12.67 1.79 -13.46
C VAL A 20 -13.06 2.81 -12.40
N ALA A 21 -12.98 4.09 -12.72
CA ALA A 21 -13.46 5.20 -11.92
C ALA A 21 -14.19 6.18 -12.85
N ASP A 22 -15.38 6.61 -12.44
CA ASP A 22 -16.25 7.49 -13.20
C ASP A 22 -16.64 8.69 -12.35
N ASN A 23 -15.92 9.80 -12.53
CA ASN A 23 -16.17 11.08 -11.85
C ASN A 23 -16.31 10.94 -10.32
N ILE A 24 -15.41 10.17 -9.68
CA ILE A 24 -15.44 9.96 -8.25
C ILE A 24 -15.10 11.26 -7.52
N ASN A 25 -15.98 11.65 -6.59
CA ASN A 25 -15.76 12.71 -5.62
C ASN A 25 -15.93 12.14 -4.23
N ALA A 26 -14.87 12.17 -3.42
CA ALA A 26 -14.87 11.63 -2.06
C ALA A 26 -13.83 12.31 -1.18
N VAL A 27 -14.09 12.30 0.12
CA VAL A 27 -13.15 12.78 1.14
C VAL A 27 -12.94 11.67 2.16
N PHE A 28 -11.69 11.34 2.41
CA PHE A 28 -11.27 10.45 3.50
C PHE A 28 -10.62 11.32 4.59
N PRO A 29 -11.28 11.46 5.75
CA PRO A 29 -10.78 12.34 6.82
C PRO A 29 -9.46 11.86 7.41
N THR A 30 -8.66 12.78 7.95
CA THR A 30 -7.49 12.44 8.75
C THR A 30 -7.92 11.64 9.98
N GLY A 31 -7.17 10.60 10.32
CA GLY A 31 -7.48 9.69 11.44
C GLY A 31 -8.53 8.64 11.12
N ALA A 32 -9.14 8.66 9.91
CA ALA A 32 -10.07 7.63 9.52
C ALA A 32 -9.34 6.41 8.93
N SER A 33 -9.82 5.22 9.30
CA SER A 33 -9.46 3.97 8.65
C SER A 33 -10.65 3.47 7.84
N VAL A 34 -10.48 3.45 6.51
CA VAL A 34 -11.57 3.23 5.56
C VAL A 34 -11.46 1.83 4.95
N ALA A 35 -12.51 1.02 5.07
CA ALA A 35 -12.63 -0.23 4.33
C ALA A 35 -13.07 0.04 2.89
N LEU A 36 -12.21 -0.21 1.92
CA LEU A 36 -12.56 -0.13 0.50
C LEU A 36 -13.10 -1.46 0.01
N LEU A 37 -14.41 -1.53 -0.14
CA LEU A 37 -15.17 -2.72 -0.49
C LEU A 37 -15.58 -2.70 -1.97
N GLY A 38 -15.91 -3.86 -2.53
CA GLY A 38 -16.38 -4.02 -3.90
C GLY A 38 -16.04 -5.40 -4.45
N ARG A 39 -16.71 -5.80 -5.52
CA ARG A 39 -16.49 -7.10 -6.18
C ARG A 39 -15.05 -7.22 -6.72
N ASN A 40 -14.60 -8.46 -6.96
CA ASN A 40 -13.34 -8.69 -7.67
C ASN A 40 -13.41 -8.06 -9.07
N GLY A 41 -12.36 -7.36 -9.46
CA GLY A 41 -12.33 -6.61 -10.71
C GLY A 41 -13.04 -5.25 -10.70
N ALA A 42 -13.64 -4.82 -9.59
CA ALA A 42 -14.29 -3.50 -9.50
C ALA A 42 -13.33 -2.30 -9.62
N GLY A 43 -12.00 -2.53 -9.53
CA GLY A 43 -11.00 -1.47 -9.66
C GLY A 43 -10.39 -0.99 -8.35
N LYS A 44 -10.61 -1.68 -7.23
CA LYS A 44 -10.09 -1.29 -5.90
C LYS A 44 -8.58 -1.06 -5.89
N SER A 45 -7.79 -2.02 -6.38
CA SER A 45 -6.33 -1.88 -6.45
C SER A 45 -5.89 -0.76 -7.41
N THR A 46 -6.66 -0.48 -8.47
CA THR A 46 -6.41 0.66 -9.35
C THR A 46 -6.67 1.98 -8.63
N LEU A 47 -7.76 2.06 -7.85
CA LEU A 47 -8.06 3.25 -7.04
C LEU A 47 -6.97 3.48 -5.99
N LEU A 48 -6.50 2.44 -5.29
CA LEU A 48 -5.36 2.55 -4.37
C LEU A 48 -4.09 3.05 -5.07
N LYS A 49 -3.79 2.54 -6.27
CA LYS A 49 -2.63 3.00 -7.05
C LYS A 49 -2.75 4.45 -7.50
N MET A 50 -3.96 4.94 -7.80
CA MET A 50 -4.18 6.37 -8.09
C MET A 50 -4.01 7.21 -6.83
N ILE A 51 -4.48 6.76 -5.68
CA ILE A 51 -4.29 7.43 -4.39
C ILE A 51 -2.81 7.47 -4.01
N ALA A 52 -2.07 6.38 -4.25
CA ALA A 52 -0.62 6.31 -4.06
C ALA A 52 0.19 7.15 -5.07
N GLY A 53 -0.44 7.72 -6.10
CA GLY A 53 0.26 8.43 -7.17
C GLY A 53 1.04 7.55 -8.16
N THR A 54 0.97 6.21 -8.01
CA THR A 54 1.69 5.26 -8.89
C THR A 54 0.97 4.99 -10.21
N THR A 55 -0.28 5.40 -10.33
CA THR A 55 -1.06 5.36 -11.57
C THR A 55 -1.76 6.69 -11.76
N LEU A 56 -1.52 7.35 -12.88
CA LEU A 56 -2.20 8.61 -13.20
C LEU A 56 -3.68 8.36 -13.55
N PRO A 57 -4.61 9.20 -13.07
CA PRO A 57 -5.98 9.19 -13.53
C PRO A 57 -6.06 9.63 -15.00
N THR A 58 -7.15 9.32 -15.69
CA THR A 58 -7.45 9.84 -17.03
C THR A 58 -7.86 11.30 -16.94
N SER A 59 -8.61 11.68 -15.90
CA SER A 59 -8.94 13.07 -15.56
C SER A 59 -9.22 13.18 -14.06
N GLY A 60 -9.31 14.41 -13.56
CA GLY A 60 -9.45 14.68 -12.14
C GLY A 60 -8.12 14.58 -11.39
N ARG A 61 -8.17 14.61 -10.08
CA ARG A 61 -6.96 14.57 -9.23
C ARG A 61 -7.22 13.97 -7.87
N VAL A 62 -6.14 13.50 -7.26
CA VAL A 62 -6.04 13.17 -5.85
C VAL A 62 -5.23 14.25 -5.16
N TRP A 63 -5.71 14.74 -4.04
CA TRP A 63 -5.00 15.68 -3.18
C TRP A 63 -4.92 15.12 -1.75
N SER A 64 -3.80 15.35 -1.07
CA SER A 64 -3.61 14.97 0.32
C SER A 64 -2.86 16.07 1.07
N ASP A 65 -3.22 16.28 2.33
CA ASP A 65 -2.50 17.15 3.26
C ASP A 65 -1.37 16.44 4.01
N GLY A 66 -1.23 15.13 3.82
CA GLY A 66 -0.21 14.30 4.46
C GLY A 66 0.41 13.31 3.50
N THR A 67 1.37 12.55 4.02
CA THR A 67 2.08 11.50 3.30
C THR A 67 1.22 10.24 3.14
N ILE A 68 1.29 9.62 1.95
CA ILE A 68 0.57 8.40 1.63
C ILE A 68 1.57 7.30 1.29
N SER A 69 1.41 6.11 1.87
CA SER A 69 2.26 4.98 1.52
C SER A 69 1.92 4.43 0.12
N TRP A 70 2.85 3.69 -0.46
CA TRP A 70 2.48 2.69 -1.46
C TRP A 70 1.71 1.54 -0.79
N PRO A 71 1.04 0.66 -1.55
CA PRO A 71 0.38 -0.51 -0.96
C PRO A 71 1.37 -1.35 -0.13
N VAL A 72 1.04 -1.57 1.14
CA VAL A 72 1.91 -2.25 2.11
C VAL A 72 2.33 -3.63 1.60
N GLY A 73 3.63 -3.92 1.66
CA GLY A 73 4.18 -5.19 1.17
C GLY A 73 4.37 -5.28 -0.35
N PHE A 74 4.11 -4.20 -1.09
CA PHE A 74 4.32 -4.19 -2.54
C PHE A 74 5.81 -4.13 -2.90
N ALA A 75 6.30 -5.17 -3.58
CA ALA A 75 7.70 -5.33 -3.98
C ALA A 75 7.99 -4.94 -5.45
N GLY A 76 7.00 -4.45 -6.17
CA GLY A 76 7.11 -4.22 -7.62
C GLY A 76 8.00 -3.06 -8.05
N SER A 77 8.47 -2.23 -7.11
CA SER A 77 9.41 -1.12 -7.37
C SER A 77 10.87 -1.48 -7.12
N PHE A 78 11.17 -2.67 -6.60
CA PHE A 78 12.54 -3.10 -6.32
C PHE A 78 13.25 -3.58 -7.60
N HIS A 79 14.47 -3.08 -7.80
CA HIS A 79 15.27 -3.45 -8.97
C HIS A 79 15.94 -4.82 -8.75
N PRO A 80 15.81 -5.76 -9.69
CA PRO A 80 16.30 -7.13 -9.49
C PRO A 80 17.82 -7.23 -9.36
N ASP A 81 18.58 -6.36 -10.02
CA ASP A 81 20.05 -6.39 -10.02
C ASP A 81 20.67 -5.68 -8.81
N LEU A 82 19.88 -4.87 -8.08
CA LEU A 82 20.32 -4.26 -6.84
C LEU A 82 20.16 -5.24 -5.68
N THR A 83 21.04 -5.14 -4.69
CA THR A 83 20.91 -5.91 -3.44
C THR A 83 19.68 -5.44 -2.64
N GLY A 84 19.24 -6.22 -1.65
CA GLY A 84 18.20 -5.78 -0.72
C GLY A 84 18.55 -4.45 -0.07
N ALA A 85 19.76 -4.32 0.48
CA ALA A 85 20.25 -3.08 1.10
C ALA A 85 20.27 -1.88 0.12
N GLN A 86 20.67 -2.10 -1.13
CA GLN A 86 20.67 -1.04 -2.14
C GLN A 86 19.27 -0.59 -2.51
N ASN A 87 18.32 -1.52 -2.65
CA ASN A 87 16.93 -1.19 -2.88
C ASN A 87 16.35 -0.38 -1.70
N VAL A 88 16.65 -0.75 -0.46
CA VAL A 88 16.20 0.01 0.73
C VAL A 88 16.80 1.41 0.74
N ARG A 89 18.10 1.57 0.45
CA ARG A 89 18.74 2.88 0.30
C ARG A 89 18.08 3.75 -0.76
N PHE A 90 17.72 3.16 -1.88
CA PHE A 90 17.01 3.87 -2.94
C PHE A 90 15.64 4.38 -2.46
N VAL A 91 14.87 3.52 -1.78
CA VAL A 91 13.58 3.89 -1.19
C VAL A 91 13.75 5.00 -0.15
N ALA A 92 14.72 4.89 0.76
CA ALA A 92 15.00 5.92 1.77
C ALA A 92 15.22 7.31 1.13
N ARG A 93 16.01 7.37 0.07
CA ARG A 93 16.29 8.61 -0.66
C ARG A 93 15.07 9.20 -1.35
N ILE A 94 14.20 8.36 -1.95
CA ILE A 94 12.96 8.82 -2.58
C ILE A 94 12.03 9.46 -1.56
N TYR A 95 11.94 8.87 -0.36
CA TYR A 95 11.02 9.33 0.67
C TYR A 95 11.65 10.33 1.66
N GLY A 96 12.93 10.67 1.48
CA GLY A 96 13.63 11.67 2.27
C GLY A 96 13.82 11.28 3.75
N VAL A 97 13.87 9.96 4.03
CA VAL A 97 14.15 9.44 5.38
C VAL A 97 15.64 9.12 5.55
N ASP A 98 16.09 9.00 6.79
CA ASP A 98 17.47 8.62 7.07
C ASP A 98 17.80 7.26 6.44
N THR A 99 18.84 7.24 5.64
CA THR A 99 19.17 6.08 4.81
C THR A 99 19.74 4.94 5.63
N ASP A 100 20.62 5.24 6.56
CA ASP A 100 21.31 4.20 7.34
C ASP A 100 20.35 3.63 8.39
N GLU A 101 19.54 4.48 9.03
CA GLU A 101 18.50 4.05 9.96
C GLU A 101 17.48 3.10 9.28
N LEU A 102 17.02 3.45 8.06
CA LEU A 102 16.07 2.57 7.36
C LEU A 102 16.73 1.25 6.93
N VAL A 103 17.98 1.28 6.48
CA VAL A 103 18.72 0.06 6.08
C VAL A 103 18.87 -0.88 7.26
N ASP A 104 19.28 -0.37 8.43
CA ASP A 104 19.47 -1.16 9.64
C ASP A 104 18.15 -1.72 10.17
N TYR A 105 17.09 -0.87 10.18
CA TYR A 105 15.75 -1.31 10.56
C TYR A 105 15.23 -2.46 9.67
N VAL A 106 15.38 -2.32 8.35
CA VAL A 106 14.88 -3.35 7.42
C VAL A 106 15.71 -4.63 7.49
N ASP A 107 17.01 -4.56 7.71
CA ASP A 107 17.86 -5.75 7.91
C ASP A 107 17.40 -6.56 9.14
N ASP A 108 17.23 -5.90 10.29
CA ASP A 108 16.68 -6.52 11.49
C ASP A 108 15.27 -7.06 11.27
N PHE A 109 14.40 -6.25 10.67
CA PHE A 109 13.00 -6.62 10.48
C PHE A 109 12.84 -7.82 9.57
N ALA A 110 13.47 -7.79 8.38
CA ALA A 110 13.33 -8.83 7.36
C ALA A 110 14.08 -10.13 7.74
N ALA A 111 15.12 -10.02 8.58
CA ALA A 111 15.93 -11.13 9.07
C ALA A 111 16.42 -12.05 7.93
N LEU A 112 17.01 -11.45 6.88
CA LEU A 112 17.50 -12.15 5.70
C LEU A 112 18.97 -12.61 5.86
N GLY A 113 19.68 -12.06 6.85
CA GLY A 113 21.09 -12.33 7.09
C GLY A 113 21.95 -11.96 5.86
N GLN A 114 22.93 -12.79 5.52
CA GLN A 114 23.82 -12.49 4.38
C GLN A 114 23.09 -12.29 3.05
N LYS A 115 21.89 -12.85 2.90
CA LYS A 115 21.09 -12.69 1.68
C LYS A 115 20.62 -11.26 1.45
N TYR A 116 20.58 -10.43 2.50
CA TYR A 116 20.26 -9.00 2.38
C TYR A 116 21.20 -8.26 1.42
N HIS A 117 22.45 -8.74 1.30
CA HIS A 117 23.47 -8.18 0.42
C HIS A 117 23.59 -8.88 -0.96
N LEU A 118 22.67 -9.81 -1.27
CA LEU A 118 22.60 -10.44 -2.59
C LEU A 118 21.59 -9.70 -3.49
N PRO A 119 21.70 -9.84 -4.84
CA PRO A 119 20.74 -9.25 -5.77
C PRO A 119 19.30 -9.69 -5.49
N PHE A 120 18.38 -8.72 -5.47
CA PHE A 120 16.96 -8.95 -5.18
C PHE A 120 16.31 -9.95 -6.15
N GLY A 121 16.79 -10.01 -7.40
CA GLY A 121 16.35 -10.98 -8.39
C GLY A 121 16.48 -12.44 -7.93
N THR A 122 17.46 -12.72 -7.03
CA THR A 122 17.72 -14.06 -6.47
C THR A 122 16.83 -14.43 -5.28
N TYR A 123 16.01 -13.48 -4.77
CA TYR A 123 15.17 -13.69 -3.60
C TYR A 123 13.98 -14.60 -3.91
N SER A 124 13.68 -15.50 -2.97
CA SER A 124 12.40 -16.20 -2.97
C SER A 124 11.22 -15.21 -2.77
N SER A 125 10.01 -15.63 -3.09
CA SER A 125 8.81 -14.81 -2.85
C SER A 125 8.67 -14.38 -1.39
N GLY A 126 8.96 -15.30 -0.44
CA GLY A 126 8.94 -15.00 0.99
C GLY A 126 9.97 -13.94 1.39
N MET A 127 11.21 -14.00 0.86
CA MET A 127 12.25 -13.00 1.10
C MET A 127 11.88 -11.63 0.52
N ARG A 128 11.31 -11.60 -0.68
CA ARG A 128 10.82 -10.37 -1.32
C ARG A 128 9.75 -9.69 -0.48
N SER A 129 8.81 -10.48 0.02
CA SER A 129 7.73 -9.96 0.85
C SER A 129 8.21 -9.49 2.22
N ARG A 130 9.21 -10.16 2.84
CA ARG A 130 9.84 -9.71 4.08
C ARG A 130 10.52 -8.35 3.91
N LEU A 131 11.29 -8.18 2.83
CA LEU A 131 11.95 -6.91 2.50
C LEU A 131 10.91 -5.80 2.27
N ALA A 132 9.88 -6.08 1.45
CA ALA A 132 8.83 -5.11 1.12
C ALA A 132 8.04 -4.67 2.36
N MET A 133 7.72 -5.62 3.26
CA MET A 133 7.05 -5.32 4.52
C MET A 133 7.94 -4.49 5.44
N GLY A 134 9.23 -4.80 5.54
CA GLY A 134 10.21 -4.03 6.31
C GLY A 134 10.30 -2.59 5.82
N CYS A 135 10.41 -2.36 4.51
CA CYS A 135 10.40 -1.01 3.94
C CYS A 135 9.10 -0.26 4.25
N SER A 136 7.95 -0.93 4.09
CA SER A 136 6.64 -0.29 4.34
C SER A 136 6.45 0.10 5.80
N MET A 137 6.99 -0.70 6.74
CA MET A 137 6.87 -0.43 8.18
C MET A 137 7.98 0.47 8.72
N GLY A 138 9.14 0.52 8.05
CA GLY A 138 10.27 1.37 8.45
C GLY A 138 10.05 2.85 8.17
N ILE A 139 9.17 3.19 7.23
CA ILE A 139 8.83 4.59 6.91
C ILE A 139 7.51 4.97 7.57
N HIS A 140 7.45 6.14 8.16
CA HIS A 140 6.23 6.69 8.72
C HIS A 140 5.41 7.42 7.66
N PHE A 141 4.13 7.05 7.55
CA PHE A 141 3.16 7.72 6.69
C PHE A 141 1.92 8.14 7.50
N ASP A 142 1.31 9.25 7.11
CA ASP A 142 0.04 9.70 7.70
C ASP A 142 -1.12 8.79 7.32
N THR A 143 -1.05 8.19 6.11
CA THR A 143 -2.03 7.21 5.63
C THR A 143 -1.37 6.01 4.98
N TYR A 144 -1.72 4.82 5.45
CA TYR A 144 -1.28 3.56 4.85
C TYR A 144 -2.31 2.99 3.89
N LEU A 145 -1.83 2.51 2.74
CA LEU A 145 -2.66 1.77 1.78
C LEU A 145 -2.43 0.28 1.95
N VAL A 146 -3.49 -0.45 2.27
CA VAL A 146 -3.45 -1.88 2.57
C VAL A 146 -4.23 -2.63 1.51
N ASP A 147 -3.54 -3.34 0.62
CA ASP A 147 -4.16 -4.15 -0.43
C ASP A 147 -3.88 -5.63 -0.15
N GLU A 148 -4.85 -6.30 0.47
CA GLU A 148 -4.78 -7.73 0.80
C GLU A 148 -3.45 -8.15 1.44
N VAL A 149 -3.12 -7.59 2.61
CA VAL A 149 -1.91 -7.99 3.33
C VAL A 149 -1.94 -9.48 3.59
N THR A 150 -1.24 -10.21 2.74
CA THR A 150 -1.04 -11.65 2.92
C THR A 150 -0.08 -11.89 4.07
N SER A 151 -0.46 -12.81 4.96
CA SER A 151 0.41 -13.29 6.04
C SER A 151 1.62 -14.01 5.44
N VAL A 152 2.73 -13.29 5.24
CA VAL A 152 3.92 -13.80 4.57
C VAL A 152 4.93 -14.31 5.59
N GLY A 153 5.67 -15.34 5.23
CA GLY A 153 6.74 -15.90 6.05
C GLY A 153 6.27 -17.01 7.01
N ASP A 154 7.20 -17.44 7.86
CA ASP A 154 6.93 -18.41 8.93
C ASP A 154 6.11 -17.80 10.07
N ALA A 155 5.74 -18.62 11.06
CA ALA A 155 4.88 -18.20 12.17
C ALA A 155 5.49 -17.03 12.98
N ASN A 156 6.82 -17.06 13.18
CA ASN A 156 7.51 -16.02 13.95
C ASN A 156 7.52 -14.69 13.22
N PHE A 157 7.82 -14.70 11.92
CA PHE A 157 7.80 -13.49 11.10
C PHE A 157 6.39 -12.91 10.98
N ARG A 158 5.38 -13.77 10.83
CA ARG A 158 3.97 -13.32 10.82
C ARG A 158 3.59 -12.61 12.11
N ALA A 159 3.96 -13.18 13.26
CA ALA A 159 3.66 -12.55 14.56
C ALA A 159 4.39 -11.21 14.73
N LYS A 160 5.70 -11.12 14.35
CA LYS A 160 6.48 -9.87 14.36
C LYS A 160 5.81 -8.81 13.45
N SER A 161 5.50 -9.18 12.21
CA SER A 161 4.90 -8.30 11.21
C SER A 161 3.53 -7.79 11.64
N GLN A 162 2.69 -8.66 12.19
CA GLN A 162 1.35 -8.28 12.66
C GLN A 162 1.41 -7.29 13.81
N ARG A 163 2.34 -7.49 14.76
CA ARG A 163 2.53 -6.55 15.87
C ARG A 163 2.92 -5.17 15.37
N VAL A 164 3.98 -5.09 14.54
CA VAL A 164 4.47 -3.81 14.00
C VAL A 164 3.39 -3.14 13.13
N PHE A 165 2.67 -3.92 12.34
CA PHE A 165 1.56 -3.42 11.54
C PHE A 165 0.45 -2.83 12.41
N ASN A 166 0.02 -3.52 13.48
CA ASN A 166 -1.00 -3.02 14.39
C ASN A 166 -0.56 -1.74 15.10
N ASP A 167 0.71 -1.67 15.53
CA ASP A 167 1.28 -0.48 16.17
C ASP A 167 1.25 0.72 15.22
N ARG A 168 1.61 0.52 13.95
CA ARG A 168 1.51 1.57 12.93
C ARG A 168 0.07 2.02 12.67
N MET A 169 -0.86 1.08 12.55
CA MET A 169 -2.27 1.39 12.29
C MET A 169 -2.96 2.08 13.46
N SER A 170 -2.46 1.96 14.68
CA SER A 170 -3.02 2.65 15.86
C SER A 170 -2.78 4.17 15.85
N SER A 171 -1.75 4.64 15.14
CA SER A 171 -1.33 6.05 15.09
C SER A 171 -1.48 6.72 13.72
N SER A 172 -1.97 6.00 12.73
CA SER A 172 -2.09 6.48 11.35
C SER A 172 -3.48 6.21 10.78
N SER A 173 -3.83 6.90 9.70
CA SER A 173 -5.01 6.56 8.89
C SER A 173 -4.71 5.36 8.00
N ALA A 174 -5.75 4.66 7.55
CA ALA A 174 -5.59 3.58 6.59
C ALA A 174 -6.71 3.54 5.53
N ILE A 175 -6.38 3.10 4.31
CA ILE A 175 -7.37 2.64 3.33
C ILE A 175 -7.11 1.16 3.10
N VAL A 176 -8.07 0.32 3.50
CA VAL A 176 -7.89 -1.13 3.61
C VAL A 176 -8.77 -1.85 2.59
N VAL A 177 -8.15 -2.61 1.70
CA VAL A 177 -8.82 -3.63 0.89
C VAL A 177 -8.53 -4.99 1.51
N SER A 178 -9.57 -5.67 1.98
CA SER A 178 -9.42 -7.01 2.56
C SER A 178 -10.68 -7.84 2.35
N HIS A 179 -10.50 -9.14 2.17
CA HIS A 179 -11.57 -10.13 2.19
C HIS A 179 -11.86 -10.65 3.61
N SER A 180 -11.01 -10.32 4.59
CA SER A 180 -11.20 -10.69 5.99
C SER A 180 -12.11 -9.71 6.71
N MET A 181 -13.40 -10.03 6.83
CA MET A 181 -14.35 -9.19 7.55
C MET A 181 -13.97 -8.96 9.03
N PRO A 182 -13.37 -9.93 9.76
CA PRO A 182 -12.87 -9.66 11.11
C PRO A 182 -11.82 -8.54 11.12
N MET A 183 -10.83 -8.57 10.20
CA MET A 183 -9.81 -7.54 10.06
C MET A 183 -10.43 -6.17 9.75
N VAL A 184 -11.37 -6.11 8.80
CA VAL A 184 -12.06 -4.88 8.44
C VAL A 184 -12.79 -4.28 9.65
N ARG A 185 -13.53 -5.08 10.40
CA ARG A 185 -14.27 -4.62 11.60
C ARG A 185 -13.35 -4.15 12.73
N GLN A 186 -12.17 -4.74 12.84
CA GLN A 186 -11.19 -4.36 13.87
C GLN A 186 -10.45 -3.07 13.52
N MET A 187 -10.16 -2.84 12.23
CA MET A 187 -9.27 -1.76 11.81
C MET A 187 -10.00 -0.55 11.25
N CYS A 188 -11.21 -0.72 10.71
CA CYS A 188 -11.87 0.34 9.96
C CYS A 188 -13.06 0.90 10.73
N ASN A 189 -13.18 2.22 10.73
CA ASN A 189 -14.30 2.96 11.31
C ASN A 189 -15.18 3.62 10.24
N MET A 190 -14.81 3.49 8.97
CA MET A 190 -15.58 3.96 7.81
C MET A 190 -15.59 2.89 6.71
N GLY A 191 -16.59 2.94 5.84
CA GLY A 191 -16.71 2.08 4.67
C GLY A 191 -16.75 2.90 3.38
N ALA A 192 -16.18 2.36 2.29
CA ALA A 192 -16.34 2.89 0.95
C ALA A 192 -16.58 1.72 0.00
N VAL A 193 -17.65 1.79 -0.80
CA VAL A 193 -18.00 0.73 -1.76
C VAL A 193 -17.74 1.23 -3.17
N LEU A 194 -16.87 0.54 -3.89
CA LEU A 194 -16.59 0.78 -5.30
C LEU A 194 -17.39 -0.20 -6.16
N GLU A 195 -18.32 0.33 -6.92
CA GLU A 195 -19.16 -0.45 -7.83
C GLU A 195 -19.40 0.29 -9.14
N ARG A 196 -19.13 -0.38 -10.27
CA ARG A 196 -19.33 0.15 -11.62
C ARG A 196 -18.74 1.56 -11.82
N GLY A 197 -17.53 1.77 -11.30
CA GLY A 197 -16.81 3.03 -11.39
C GLY A 197 -17.25 4.11 -10.40
N ARG A 198 -18.27 3.89 -9.60
CA ARG A 198 -18.77 4.85 -8.60
C ARG A 198 -18.34 4.45 -7.21
N LEU A 199 -18.02 5.44 -6.38
CA LEU A 199 -17.63 5.25 -4.99
C LEU A 199 -18.70 5.86 -4.07
N THR A 200 -19.22 5.05 -3.17
CA THR A 200 -20.14 5.50 -2.11
C THR A 200 -19.43 5.33 -0.76
N VAL A 201 -19.37 6.40 0.02
CA VAL A 201 -18.71 6.42 1.34
C VAL A 201 -19.77 6.37 2.43
N PHE A 202 -19.52 5.56 3.46
CA PHE A 202 -20.36 5.36 4.62
C PHE A 202 -19.55 5.69 5.89
N PRO A 203 -20.13 6.44 6.83
CA PRO A 203 -19.54 6.69 8.13
C PRO A 203 -19.44 5.45 9.00
#